data_d4bb0236b5b048f79ca142ac7b8663b5
#
_entry.id   d4bb0236b5b048f79ca142ac7b8663b5
#
_cell.length_a   1.000
_cell.length_b   1.000
_cell.length_c   1.000
_cell.angle_alpha   90.00
_cell.angle_beta   90.00
_cell.angle_gamma   90.00
#
_symmetry.space_group_name_H-M   'P 1'
#
loop_
_entity.id
_entity.type
_entity.pdbx_description
1 polymer ?
#
loop_
_entity_poly.entity_id
_entity_poly.type
_entity_poly.pdbx_seq_one_letter_code
_entity_poly.pdbx_strand_id
1 'polypeptide(L)'
;MSLRTLLATLLLGCSLSVMADTQIVPLNYRTSADLLPVAQNFIGKDGQVSAYGNQLIVNAAPGKIEELRQFLAQLDTAPKRLLITVDTNENNLQGDQGYSINGAAPSQTRIINRSTASRDGGVQQVQASEGQPALIQVGQSVPFTSNQTDSYGRMQSQTEYRNVTQGFYVTASVTGETVHLSISTNRDRMSQERPDVVNVQSTDTTVSGRLGEWITLAGVNRQTQADKQGLTRSYSTQGRDDMILRVKVDTLN
;
A
#
# COMPACT_ATOMS: atom_id res chain seq x y z
N MET A 1 -81.28 -4.45 -2.88
CA MET A 1 -79.84 -4.18 -3.02
C MET A 1 -79.16 -5.52 -3.34
N SER A 2 -78.65 -5.68 -4.51
CA SER A 2 -78.15 -6.99 -4.98
C SER A 2 -76.79 -7.29 -4.30
N LEU A 3 -76.58 -8.54 -3.94
CA LEU A 3 -75.34 -9.09 -3.34
C LEU A 3 -74.05 -8.63 -4.07
N ARG A 4 -74.16 -8.30 -5.36
CA ARG A 4 -73.13 -7.79 -6.22
C ARG A 4 -72.66 -6.35 -5.86
N THR A 5 -73.54 -5.50 -5.36
CA THR A 5 -73.19 -4.11 -4.93
C THR A 5 -72.52 -4.13 -3.55
N LEU A 6 -72.84 -5.08 -2.69
CA LEU A 6 -72.24 -5.25 -1.37
C LEU A 6 -70.81 -5.85 -1.50
N LEU A 7 -70.58 -6.72 -2.49
CA LEU A 7 -69.24 -7.26 -2.77
C LEU A 7 -68.30 -6.20 -3.39
N ALA A 8 -68.83 -5.28 -4.23
CA ALA A 8 -68.06 -4.23 -4.86
C ALA A 8 -67.64 -3.15 -3.85
N THR A 9 -68.44 -2.85 -2.83
CA THR A 9 -68.10 -1.90 -1.76
C THR A 9 -67.08 -2.48 -0.75
N LEU A 10 -67.06 -3.80 -0.57
CA LEU A 10 -66.09 -4.48 0.30
C LEU A 10 -64.65 -4.52 -0.31
N LEU A 11 -64.58 -4.55 -1.65
CA LEU A 11 -63.27 -4.56 -2.35
C LEU A 11 -62.61 -3.17 -2.43
N LEU A 12 -63.33 -2.10 -2.20
CA LEU A 12 -62.80 -0.71 -2.30
C LEU A 12 -62.26 -0.21 -0.97
N GLY A 13 -62.41 -0.97 0.13
CA GLY A 13 -62.04 -0.55 1.50
C GLY A 13 -60.63 -0.95 1.96
N CYS A 14 -59.83 -1.68 1.18
CA CYS A 14 -58.49 -2.18 1.56
C CYS A 14 -57.34 -1.48 0.85
N SER A 15 -57.42 -0.19 0.56
CA SER A 15 -56.20 0.57 0.29
C SER A 15 -55.50 0.84 1.63
N LEU A 16 -54.68 -0.12 2.07
CA LEU A 16 -53.69 0.08 3.12
C LEU A 16 -52.72 1.19 2.62
N SER A 17 -52.98 2.41 3.05
CA SER A 17 -52.02 3.52 2.87
C SER A 17 -50.78 3.15 3.63
N VAL A 18 -49.79 2.62 2.96
CA VAL A 18 -48.41 2.49 3.50
C VAL A 18 -47.90 3.91 3.65
N MET A 19 -48.06 4.47 4.85
CA MET A 19 -47.46 5.76 5.18
C MET A 19 -45.96 5.59 5.29
N ALA A 20 -45.26 6.18 4.37
CA ALA A 20 -43.81 6.33 4.51
C ALA A 20 -43.51 7.25 5.70
N ASP A 21 -42.64 6.85 6.57
CA ASP A 21 -42.16 7.62 7.70
C ASP A 21 -40.70 8.02 7.45
N THR A 22 -40.32 9.18 7.98
CA THR A 22 -38.91 9.63 7.87
C THR A 22 -38.27 9.59 9.25
N GLN A 23 -37.24 8.76 9.35
CA GLN A 23 -36.48 8.60 10.59
C GLN A 23 -34.99 8.85 10.37
N ILE A 24 -34.34 9.33 11.43
CA ILE A 24 -32.89 9.53 11.49
C ILE A 24 -32.27 8.36 12.24
N VAL A 25 -31.30 7.71 11.60
CA VAL A 25 -30.52 6.62 12.17
C VAL A 25 -29.10 7.13 12.41
N PRO A 26 -28.69 7.37 13.68
CA PRO A 26 -27.35 7.78 14.00
C PRO A 26 -26.38 6.59 13.84
N LEU A 27 -25.15 6.86 13.41
CA LEU A 27 -24.05 5.91 13.31
C LEU A 27 -23.00 6.22 14.37
N ASN A 28 -22.41 5.18 14.99
CA ASN A 28 -21.50 5.35 16.12
C ASN A 28 -20.03 5.14 15.71
N TYR A 29 -19.76 4.20 14.80
CA TYR A 29 -18.40 3.75 14.49
C TYR A 29 -18.04 3.92 13.02
N ARG A 30 -18.97 3.61 12.12
CA ARG A 30 -18.78 3.70 10.67
C ARG A 30 -19.24 5.05 10.14
N THR A 31 -18.66 5.49 9.03
CA THR A 31 -19.12 6.72 8.38
C THR A 31 -20.40 6.49 7.60
N SER A 32 -21.21 7.54 7.45
CA SER A 32 -22.39 7.47 6.59
C SER A 32 -22.04 7.17 5.14
N ALA A 33 -20.85 7.58 4.67
CA ALA A 33 -20.36 7.29 3.33
C ALA A 33 -20.13 5.76 3.11
N ASP A 34 -19.65 5.06 4.15
CA ASP A 34 -19.41 3.61 4.08
C ASP A 34 -20.72 2.81 4.07
N LEU A 35 -21.70 3.24 4.87
CA LEU A 35 -22.95 2.49 5.09
C LEU A 35 -24.09 2.91 4.15
N LEU A 36 -24.05 4.09 3.55
CA LEU A 36 -25.09 4.58 2.65
C LEU A 36 -25.36 3.63 1.45
N PRO A 37 -24.37 3.12 0.71
CA PRO A 37 -24.62 2.23 -0.42
C PRO A 37 -25.31 0.93 0.02
N VAL A 38 -24.93 0.41 1.19
CA VAL A 38 -25.49 -0.82 1.75
C VAL A 38 -26.92 -0.60 2.20
N ALA A 39 -27.18 0.54 2.90
CA ALA A 39 -28.53 0.92 3.33
C ALA A 39 -29.46 1.17 2.13
N GLN A 40 -28.99 1.81 1.07
CA GLN A 40 -29.76 2.02 -0.17
C GLN A 40 -30.10 0.71 -0.87
N ASN A 41 -29.16 -0.21 -0.95
CA ASN A 41 -29.40 -1.54 -1.52
C ASN A 41 -30.41 -2.36 -0.68
N PHE A 42 -30.38 -2.23 0.65
CA PHE A 42 -31.30 -2.92 1.54
C PHE A 42 -32.74 -2.40 1.42
N ILE A 43 -32.91 -1.07 1.36
CA ILE A 43 -34.23 -0.43 1.18
C ILE A 43 -34.75 -0.64 -0.24
N GLY A 44 -33.87 -0.58 -1.25
CA GLY A 44 -34.22 -0.77 -2.65
C GLY A 44 -35.31 0.21 -3.13
N LYS A 45 -36.43 -0.36 -3.63
CA LYS A 45 -37.56 0.41 -4.15
C LYS A 45 -38.60 0.79 -3.06
N ASP A 46 -38.44 0.27 -1.84
CA ASP A 46 -39.40 0.44 -0.75
C ASP A 46 -39.21 1.75 0.01
N GLY A 47 -38.24 2.57 -0.38
CA GLY A 47 -37.96 3.85 0.25
C GLY A 47 -36.74 4.56 -0.29
N GLN A 48 -36.26 5.54 0.46
CA GLN A 48 -35.09 6.33 0.13
C GLN A 48 -34.19 6.52 1.35
N VAL A 49 -32.87 6.42 1.13
CA VAL A 49 -31.86 6.68 2.15
C VAL A 49 -30.92 7.77 1.68
N SER A 50 -30.65 8.74 2.53
CA SER A 50 -29.66 9.80 2.29
C SER A 50 -28.76 9.97 3.52
N ALA A 51 -27.56 10.49 3.29
CA ALA A 51 -26.60 10.76 4.36
C ALA A 51 -26.59 12.22 4.74
N TYR A 52 -26.51 12.52 6.04
CA TYR A 52 -26.28 13.84 6.57
C TYR A 52 -25.35 13.79 7.79
N GLY A 53 -24.15 14.31 7.63
CA GLY A 53 -23.11 14.16 8.67
C GLY A 53 -22.83 12.69 8.94
N ASN A 54 -22.85 12.27 10.20
CA ASN A 54 -22.69 10.87 10.59
C ASN A 54 -24.03 10.18 10.88
N GLN A 55 -25.05 10.49 10.10
CA GLN A 55 -26.41 9.96 10.25
C GLN A 55 -26.98 9.57 8.89
N LEU A 56 -27.89 8.60 8.89
CA LEU A 56 -28.69 8.24 7.73
C LEU A 56 -30.13 8.71 7.94
N ILE A 57 -30.65 9.44 6.95
CA ILE A 57 -32.06 9.85 6.90
C ILE A 57 -32.78 8.82 6.03
N VAL A 58 -33.69 8.09 6.63
CA VAL A 58 -34.40 6.99 5.98
C VAL A 58 -35.87 7.37 5.85
N ASN A 59 -36.41 7.27 4.64
CA ASN A 59 -37.81 7.46 4.33
C ASN A 59 -38.37 6.15 3.74
N ALA A 60 -39.11 5.39 4.54
CA ALA A 60 -39.66 4.10 4.14
C ALA A 60 -40.84 3.72 5.07
N ALA A 61 -41.44 2.55 4.83
CA ALA A 61 -42.45 1.99 5.75
C ALA A 61 -41.83 1.72 7.14
N PRO A 62 -42.55 1.96 8.26
CA PRO A 62 -41.99 1.84 9.62
C PRO A 62 -41.33 0.48 9.91
N GLY A 63 -41.95 -0.63 9.45
CA GLY A 63 -41.38 -1.96 9.60
C GLY A 63 -40.04 -2.12 8.88
N LYS A 64 -39.91 -1.51 7.68
CA LYS A 64 -38.67 -1.57 6.90
C LYS A 64 -37.55 -0.74 7.52
N ILE A 65 -37.90 0.37 8.14
CA ILE A 65 -36.94 1.20 8.89
C ILE A 65 -36.38 0.44 10.10
N GLU A 66 -37.24 -0.29 10.82
CA GLU A 66 -36.80 -1.08 11.98
C GLU A 66 -35.90 -2.24 11.56
N GLU A 67 -36.21 -2.95 10.46
CA GLU A 67 -35.34 -3.98 9.87
C GLU A 67 -33.99 -3.39 9.48
N LEU A 68 -34.00 -2.22 8.81
CA LEU A 68 -32.76 -1.53 8.44
C LEU A 68 -31.94 -1.13 9.68
N ARG A 69 -32.58 -0.64 10.73
CA ARG A 69 -31.90 -0.28 11.97
C ARG A 69 -31.19 -1.47 12.61
N GLN A 70 -31.88 -2.61 12.69
CA GLN A 70 -31.30 -3.84 13.22
C GLN A 70 -30.13 -4.34 12.33
N PHE A 71 -30.27 -4.22 11.03
CA PHE A 71 -29.23 -4.57 10.08
C PHE A 71 -28.00 -3.65 10.21
N LEU A 72 -28.21 -2.33 10.27
CA LEU A 72 -27.15 -1.35 10.46
C LEU A 72 -26.42 -1.52 11.80
N ALA A 73 -27.14 -1.87 12.88
CA ALA A 73 -26.53 -2.11 14.19
C ALA A 73 -25.52 -3.27 14.17
N GLN A 74 -25.67 -4.25 13.26
CA GLN A 74 -24.71 -5.34 13.08
C GLN A 74 -23.48 -4.90 12.26
N LEU A 75 -23.61 -3.89 11.41
CA LEU A 75 -22.54 -3.39 10.55
C LEU A 75 -21.78 -2.23 11.18
N ASP A 76 -22.45 -1.42 12.00
CA ASP A 76 -21.85 -0.25 12.69
C ASP A 76 -21.05 -0.69 13.91
N THR A 77 -20.00 -1.46 13.65
CA THR A 77 -19.06 -1.95 14.67
C THR A 77 -17.76 -1.19 14.61
N ALA A 78 -17.09 -1.04 15.76
CA ALA A 78 -15.81 -0.37 15.83
C ALA A 78 -14.76 -1.08 14.95
N PRO A 79 -14.12 -0.36 14.02
CA PRO A 79 -13.06 -0.93 13.21
C PRO A 79 -11.87 -1.29 14.10
N LYS A 80 -11.23 -2.42 13.82
CA LYS A 80 -10.00 -2.81 14.50
C LYS A 80 -8.89 -1.81 14.19
N ARG A 81 -8.10 -1.47 15.20
CA ARG A 81 -6.87 -0.72 14.99
C ARG A 81 -5.74 -1.69 14.68
N LEU A 82 -5.01 -1.43 13.62
CA LEU A 82 -3.97 -2.30 13.10
C LEU A 82 -2.63 -1.57 13.14
N LEU A 83 -1.59 -2.25 13.58
CA LEU A 83 -0.20 -1.84 13.42
C LEU A 83 0.39 -2.62 12.26
N ILE A 84 0.72 -1.93 11.20
CA ILE A 84 1.29 -2.49 9.99
C ILE A 84 2.78 -2.21 10.01
N THR A 85 3.58 -3.26 10.00
CA THR A 85 5.04 -3.21 9.99
C THR A 85 5.55 -3.74 8.67
N VAL A 86 6.27 -2.92 7.93
CA VAL A 86 6.93 -3.28 6.66
C VAL A 86 8.43 -3.32 6.90
N ASP A 87 9.04 -4.44 6.56
CA ASP A 87 10.48 -4.64 6.63
C ASP A 87 11.04 -4.79 5.22
N THR A 88 11.88 -3.85 4.84
CA THR A 88 12.65 -3.86 3.61
C THR A 88 14.10 -4.20 3.96
N ASN A 89 14.43 -5.48 4.00
CA ASN A 89 15.78 -5.93 4.28
C ASN A 89 16.55 -6.13 2.97
N GLU A 90 17.63 -5.40 2.82
CA GLU A 90 18.53 -5.51 1.68
C GLU A 90 19.93 -5.86 2.19
N ASN A 91 20.47 -6.96 1.68
CA ASN A 91 21.84 -7.36 1.93
C ASN A 91 22.62 -7.18 0.63
N ASN A 92 23.52 -6.23 0.60
CA ASN A 92 24.44 -6.00 -0.51
C ASN A 92 25.83 -6.51 -0.11
N LEU A 93 26.31 -7.53 -0.81
CA LEU A 93 27.65 -8.07 -0.62
C LEU A 93 28.46 -7.79 -1.91
N GLN A 94 29.48 -6.96 -1.77
CA GLN A 94 30.44 -6.70 -2.83
C GLN A 94 31.81 -7.23 -2.43
N GLY A 95 32.34 -8.16 -3.22
CA GLY A 95 33.66 -8.74 -3.03
C GLY A 95 34.54 -8.46 -4.24
N ASP A 96 35.67 -7.84 -4.02
CA ASP A 96 36.70 -7.62 -5.02
C ASP A 96 37.90 -8.51 -4.73
N GLN A 97 38.25 -9.37 -5.69
CA GLN A 97 39.46 -10.18 -5.64
C GLN A 97 40.35 -9.82 -6.82
N GLY A 98 41.60 -9.54 -6.54
CA GLY A 98 42.56 -9.21 -7.57
C GLY A 98 43.98 -9.66 -7.23
N TYR A 99 44.76 -10.05 -8.21
CA TYR A 99 46.21 -10.20 -8.07
C TYR A 99 46.94 -9.34 -9.09
N SER A 100 48.05 -8.80 -8.68
CA SER A 100 48.91 -7.99 -9.53
C SER A 100 50.35 -8.53 -9.43
N ILE A 101 50.97 -8.82 -10.58
CA ILE A 101 52.36 -9.19 -10.68
C ILE A 101 53.15 -8.00 -11.27
N ASN A 102 54.02 -7.37 -10.48
CA ASN A 102 54.92 -6.33 -10.96
C ASN A 102 56.22 -6.99 -11.47
N GLY A 103 56.47 -6.89 -12.77
CA GLY A 103 57.56 -7.55 -13.47
C GLY A 103 58.90 -6.80 -13.41
N ALA A 104 59.46 -6.48 -12.23
CA ALA A 104 60.85 -6.10 -12.05
C ALA A 104 61.33 -6.61 -10.67
N ALA A 105 62.08 -7.65 -10.68
CA ALA A 105 62.64 -8.52 -9.65
C ALA A 105 62.81 -7.91 -8.22
N PRO A 106 62.57 -8.68 -7.16
CA PRO A 106 61.97 -9.99 -7.04
C PRO A 106 60.45 -9.92 -7.03
N SER A 107 59.77 -10.87 -7.63
CA SER A 107 58.33 -10.93 -7.82
C SER A 107 57.53 -10.78 -6.52
N GLN A 108 56.99 -9.59 -6.28
CA GLN A 108 55.99 -9.40 -5.23
C GLN A 108 54.59 -9.62 -5.80
N THR A 109 54.00 -10.72 -5.43
CA THR A 109 52.58 -10.99 -5.68
C THR A 109 51.77 -10.27 -4.62
N ARG A 110 50.99 -9.27 -5.00
CA ARG A 110 50.09 -8.61 -4.11
C ARG A 110 48.69 -9.17 -4.30
N ILE A 111 48.17 -9.87 -3.30
CA ILE A 111 46.82 -10.36 -3.26
C ILE A 111 45.97 -9.25 -2.58
N ILE A 112 44.98 -8.73 -3.28
CA ILE A 112 44.03 -7.79 -2.75
C ILE A 112 42.70 -8.52 -2.60
N ASN A 113 42.26 -8.69 -1.36
CA ASN A 113 40.94 -9.18 -1.03
C ASN A 113 40.20 -8.08 -0.28
N ARG A 114 39.19 -7.52 -0.88
CA ARG A 114 38.37 -6.48 -0.28
C ARG A 114 36.91 -6.92 -0.39
N SER A 115 36.24 -7.07 0.75
CA SER A 115 34.81 -7.30 0.83
C SER A 115 34.13 -6.16 1.54
N THR A 116 33.09 -5.63 0.97
CA THR A 116 32.25 -4.61 1.58
C THR A 116 30.84 -5.19 1.70
N ALA A 117 30.33 -5.22 2.91
CA ALA A 117 28.93 -5.56 3.18
C ALA A 117 28.21 -4.30 3.63
N SER A 118 27.21 -3.87 2.88
CA SER A 118 26.30 -2.81 3.30
C SER A 118 24.91 -3.42 3.54
N ARG A 119 24.28 -3.02 4.65
CA ARG A 119 22.87 -3.29 4.91
C ARG A 119 22.15 -1.95 4.74
N ASP A 120 21.32 -1.90 3.72
CA ASP A 120 20.41 -0.80 3.51
C ASP A 120 18.99 -1.35 3.57
N GLY A 121 18.24 -0.86 4.53
CA GLY A 121 16.89 -1.33 4.78
C GLY A 121 16.41 -0.86 6.14
N GLY A 122 15.12 -0.83 6.31
CA GLY A 122 14.53 -0.34 7.56
C GLY A 122 13.17 -0.96 7.81
N VAL A 123 12.82 -1.01 9.08
CA VAL A 123 11.48 -1.34 9.53
C VAL A 123 10.69 -0.04 9.59
N GLN A 124 9.60 0.02 8.86
CA GLN A 124 8.64 1.13 8.87
C GLN A 124 7.33 0.65 9.48
N GLN A 125 6.71 1.47 10.31
CA GLN A 125 5.47 1.14 10.97
C GLN A 125 4.44 2.24 10.78
N VAL A 126 3.21 1.84 10.51
CA VAL A 126 2.06 2.76 10.45
C VAL A 126 0.87 2.13 11.16
N GLN A 127 0.13 2.98 11.87
CA GLN A 127 -1.13 2.59 12.47
C GLN A 127 -2.26 2.95 11.50
N ALA A 128 -3.18 2.02 11.29
CA ALA A 128 -4.35 2.21 10.44
C ALA A 128 -5.60 1.64 11.10
N SER A 129 -6.77 2.14 10.72
CA SER A 129 -8.04 1.48 10.97
C SER A 129 -8.31 0.43 9.90
N GLU A 130 -8.92 -0.67 10.29
CA GLU A 130 -9.31 -1.73 9.37
C GLU A 130 -10.12 -1.20 8.19
N GLY A 131 -9.73 -1.58 6.97
CA GLY A 131 -10.36 -1.16 5.71
C GLY A 131 -9.97 0.26 5.25
N GLN A 132 -9.23 1.03 6.06
CA GLN A 132 -8.78 2.36 5.68
C GLN A 132 -7.34 2.34 5.14
N PRO A 133 -7.08 3.13 4.10
CA PRO A 133 -5.73 3.23 3.55
C PRO A 133 -4.79 4.00 4.49
N ALA A 134 -3.55 3.56 4.56
CA ALA A 134 -2.48 4.24 5.26
C ALA A 134 -1.26 4.43 4.36
N LEU A 135 -0.60 5.57 4.50
CA LEU A 135 0.61 5.93 3.77
C LEU A 135 1.70 6.33 4.76
N ILE A 136 2.89 5.80 4.56
CA ILE A 136 4.12 6.36 5.10
C ILE A 136 5.10 6.61 3.96
N GLN A 137 5.67 7.80 3.90
CA GLN A 137 6.63 8.19 2.89
C GLN A 137 7.67 9.12 3.49
N VAL A 138 8.92 8.80 3.28
CA VAL A 138 10.08 9.62 3.63
C VAL A 138 10.92 9.83 2.39
N GLY A 139 11.60 10.97 2.30
CA GLY A 139 12.43 11.26 1.12
C GLY A 139 13.20 12.56 1.25
N GLN A 140 14.01 12.79 0.25
CA GLN A 140 14.80 14.01 0.09
C GLN A 140 14.77 14.49 -1.37
N SER A 141 14.90 15.79 -1.56
CA SER A 141 15.03 16.38 -2.89
C SER A 141 16.51 16.59 -3.17
N VAL A 142 17.00 16.01 -4.27
CA VAL A 142 18.41 16.04 -4.64
C VAL A 142 18.61 16.90 -5.89
N PRO A 143 19.53 17.88 -5.90
CA PRO A 143 19.83 18.68 -7.08
C PRO A 143 20.64 17.88 -8.09
N PHE A 144 20.18 17.82 -9.33
CA PHE A 144 20.92 17.31 -10.48
C PHE A 144 21.33 18.46 -11.37
N THR A 145 22.63 18.69 -11.49
CA THR A 145 23.18 19.73 -12.34
C THR A 145 23.69 19.13 -13.64
N SER A 146 23.08 19.49 -14.75
CA SER A 146 23.56 19.17 -16.10
C SER A 146 24.27 20.36 -16.70
N ASN A 147 25.44 20.11 -17.27
CA ASN A 147 26.22 21.13 -17.98
C ASN A 147 26.11 20.86 -19.48
N GLN A 148 25.59 21.81 -20.21
CA GLN A 148 25.44 21.76 -21.65
C GLN A 148 26.24 22.89 -22.28
N THR A 149 27.03 22.60 -23.32
CA THR A 149 27.75 23.60 -24.08
C THR A 149 26.96 24.00 -25.30
N ASP A 150 26.66 25.29 -25.45
CA ASP A 150 25.94 25.78 -26.63
C ASP A 150 26.84 25.80 -27.88
N SER A 151 26.25 26.05 -29.05
CA SER A 151 26.96 26.10 -30.34
C SER A 151 28.04 27.19 -30.42
N TYR A 152 28.11 28.07 -29.45
CA TYR A 152 29.10 29.15 -29.33
C TYR A 152 30.17 28.84 -28.27
N GLY A 153 30.22 27.62 -27.73
CA GLY A 153 31.19 27.20 -26.74
C GLY A 153 30.94 27.71 -25.32
N ARG A 154 29.77 28.28 -25.05
CA ARG A 154 29.40 28.74 -23.70
C ARG A 154 28.77 27.62 -22.90
N MET A 155 29.28 27.41 -21.68
CA MET A 155 28.72 26.45 -20.72
C MET A 155 27.43 27.00 -20.12
N GLN A 156 26.35 26.26 -20.29
CA GLN A 156 25.07 26.49 -19.63
C GLN A 156 24.85 25.39 -18.59
N SER A 157 24.71 25.79 -17.34
CA SER A 157 24.39 24.85 -16.23
C SER A 157 22.91 24.93 -15.89
N GLN A 158 22.24 23.80 -15.89
CA GLN A 158 20.85 23.66 -15.49
C GLN A 158 20.76 22.72 -14.31
N THR A 159 20.14 23.20 -13.23
CA THR A 159 19.89 22.37 -12.04
C THR A 159 18.41 21.99 -11.98
N GLU A 160 18.15 20.70 -11.94
CA GLU A 160 16.84 20.09 -11.74
C GLU A 160 16.82 19.39 -10.39
N TYR A 161 15.73 19.54 -9.63
CA TYR A 161 15.54 18.83 -8.36
C TYR A 161 14.74 17.57 -8.59
N ARG A 162 15.26 16.43 -8.13
CA ARG A 162 14.56 15.13 -8.17
C ARG A 162 14.29 14.65 -6.77
N ASN A 163 13.07 14.20 -6.55
CA ASN A 163 12.69 13.59 -5.29
C ASN A 163 13.13 12.13 -5.28
N VAL A 164 13.84 11.75 -4.23
CA VAL A 164 14.24 10.38 -3.92
C VAL A 164 13.43 9.98 -2.70
N THR A 165 12.44 9.11 -2.91
CA THR A 165 11.43 8.78 -1.90
C THR A 165 11.41 7.29 -1.61
N GLN A 166 11.06 6.96 -0.37
CA GLN A 166 10.86 5.60 0.08
C GLN A 166 9.60 5.55 0.93
N GLY A 167 8.74 4.56 0.67
CA GLY A 167 7.52 4.44 1.45
C GLY A 167 6.62 3.31 0.99
N PHE A 168 5.47 3.20 1.64
CA PHE A 168 4.43 2.28 1.25
C PHE A 168 3.04 2.86 1.50
N TYR A 169 2.12 2.42 0.66
CA TYR A 169 0.69 2.64 0.78
C TYR A 169 0.03 1.29 0.99
N VAL A 170 -0.80 1.17 2.02
CA VAL A 170 -1.38 -0.12 2.40
C VAL A 170 -2.81 0.03 2.87
N THR A 171 -3.65 -0.93 2.47
CA THR A 171 -4.98 -1.14 3.03
C THR A 171 -5.04 -2.55 3.57
N ALA A 172 -5.47 -2.68 4.82
CA ALA A 172 -5.58 -3.98 5.51
C ALA A 172 -7.01 -4.21 6.00
N SER A 173 -7.54 -5.40 5.75
CA SER A 173 -8.80 -5.89 6.33
C SER A 173 -8.59 -7.22 7.01
N VAL A 174 -9.37 -7.50 8.06
CA VAL A 174 -9.19 -8.69 8.91
C VAL A 174 -10.48 -9.50 8.96
N THR A 175 -10.38 -10.78 8.58
CA THR A 175 -11.47 -11.74 8.69
C THR A 175 -11.04 -12.88 9.60
N GLY A 176 -11.56 -12.88 10.83
CA GLY A 176 -11.12 -13.83 11.86
C GLY A 176 -9.65 -13.58 12.23
N GLU A 177 -8.79 -14.56 11.96
CA GLU A 177 -7.32 -14.49 12.15
C GLU A 177 -6.56 -14.21 10.84
N THR A 178 -7.27 -14.07 9.72
CA THR A 178 -6.67 -13.82 8.42
C THR A 178 -6.70 -12.33 8.11
N VAL A 179 -5.57 -11.78 7.72
CA VAL A 179 -5.43 -10.43 7.18
C VAL A 179 -5.34 -10.47 5.67
N HIS A 180 -6.09 -9.59 5.02
CA HIS A 180 -6.03 -9.32 3.59
C HIS A 180 -5.39 -7.97 3.39
N LEU A 181 -4.32 -7.91 2.60
CA LEU A 181 -3.52 -6.73 2.38
C LEU A 181 -3.48 -6.39 0.90
N SER A 182 -3.74 -5.12 0.59
CA SER A 182 -3.35 -4.50 -0.67
C SER A 182 -2.24 -3.50 -0.36
N ILE A 183 -1.06 -3.71 -0.91
CA ILE A 183 0.12 -2.91 -0.60
C ILE A 183 0.85 -2.50 -1.86
N SER A 184 1.19 -1.21 -1.93
CA SER A 184 2.06 -0.60 -2.93
C SER A 184 3.28 -0.03 -2.22
N THR A 185 4.46 -0.39 -2.66
CA THR A 185 5.72 0.11 -2.11
C THR A 185 6.50 0.85 -3.19
N ASN A 186 7.15 1.93 -2.80
CA ASN A 186 8.09 2.66 -3.63
C ASN A 186 9.41 2.86 -2.88
N ARG A 187 10.51 2.62 -3.57
CA ARG A 187 11.85 2.83 -3.06
C ARG A 187 12.75 3.39 -4.14
N ASP A 188 13.08 4.64 -3.99
CA ASP A 188 14.05 5.33 -4.82
C ASP A 188 15.39 5.37 -4.09
N ARG A 189 16.48 5.20 -4.82
CA ARG A 189 17.83 5.24 -4.28
C ARG A 189 18.79 5.88 -5.28
N MET A 190 19.67 6.74 -4.79
CA MET A 190 20.77 7.25 -5.59
C MET A 190 21.73 6.11 -5.97
N SER A 191 22.17 6.08 -7.22
CA SER A 191 23.20 5.15 -7.64
C SER A 191 24.54 5.54 -6.99
N GLN A 192 25.22 4.55 -6.40
CA GLN A 192 26.55 4.78 -5.81
C GLN A 192 27.63 4.99 -6.88
N GLU A 193 27.43 4.38 -8.05
CA GLU A 193 28.39 4.48 -9.17
C GLU A 193 28.19 5.74 -10.02
N ARG A 194 26.94 6.19 -10.14
CA ARG A 194 26.53 7.34 -10.95
C ARG A 194 25.60 8.25 -10.17
N PRO A 195 26.11 9.35 -9.62
CA PRO A 195 25.31 10.27 -8.79
C PRO A 195 24.14 10.97 -9.53
N ASP A 196 24.12 10.88 -10.86
CA ASP A 196 23.09 11.41 -11.73
C ASP A 196 21.94 10.40 -12.01
N VAL A 197 22.03 9.18 -11.46
CA VAL A 197 21.06 8.12 -11.66
C VAL A 197 20.31 7.80 -10.37
N VAL A 198 18.97 7.77 -10.46
CA VAL A 198 18.10 7.28 -9.41
C VAL A 198 17.61 5.88 -9.80
N ASN A 199 17.88 4.88 -8.97
CA ASN A 199 17.31 3.56 -9.08
C ASN A 199 15.93 3.59 -8.44
N VAL A 200 14.91 3.23 -9.20
CA VAL A 200 13.52 3.18 -8.75
C VAL A 200 13.08 1.73 -8.64
N GLN A 201 12.44 1.40 -7.54
CA GLN A 201 11.85 0.10 -7.30
C GLN A 201 10.44 0.27 -6.77
N SER A 202 9.48 -0.35 -7.42
CA SER A 202 8.09 -0.38 -6.98
C SER A 202 7.53 -1.79 -6.99
N THR A 203 6.62 -2.06 -6.09
CA THR A 203 5.92 -3.34 -6.01
C THR A 203 4.48 -3.08 -5.61
N ASP A 204 3.54 -3.60 -6.40
CA ASP A 204 2.11 -3.57 -6.11
C ASP A 204 1.62 -5.02 -6.02
N THR A 205 1.01 -5.36 -4.88
CA THR A 205 0.54 -6.73 -4.66
C THR A 205 -0.62 -6.79 -3.69
N THR A 206 -1.41 -7.85 -3.83
CA THR A 206 -2.46 -8.21 -2.88
C THR A 206 -2.15 -9.60 -2.33
N VAL A 207 -2.06 -9.69 -1.00
CA VAL A 207 -1.70 -10.92 -0.30
C VAL A 207 -2.61 -11.15 0.89
N SER A 208 -2.66 -12.41 1.34
CA SER A 208 -3.35 -12.78 2.57
C SER A 208 -2.42 -13.62 3.43
N GLY A 209 -2.54 -13.47 4.75
CA GLY A 209 -1.75 -14.21 5.72
C GLY A 209 -2.40 -14.20 7.10
N ARG A 210 -1.69 -14.70 8.12
CA ARG A 210 -2.17 -14.67 9.50
C ARG A 210 -1.79 -13.38 10.20
N LEU A 211 -2.66 -12.92 11.08
CA LEU A 211 -2.34 -11.83 12.01
C LEU A 211 -1.12 -12.19 12.87
N GLY A 212 -0.22 -11.24 13.07
CA GLY A 212 0.98 -11.42 13.89
C GLY A 212 2.12 -12.18 13.20
N GLU A 213 1.93 -12.72 12.00
CA GLU A 213 2.96 -13.44 11.25
C GLU A 213 3.54 -12.57 10.13
N TRP A 214 4.82 -12.83 9.79
CA TRP A 214 5.47 -12.17 8.67
C TRP A 214 5.02 -12.79 7.34
N ILE A 215 4.52 -11.95 6.46
CA ILE A 215 4.08 -12.29 5.10
C ILE A 215 5.13 -11.75 4.13
N THR A 216 5.76 -12.62 3.35
CA THR A 216 6.70 -12.20 2.30
C THR A 216 5.93 -11.73 1.08
N LEU A 217 6.20 -10.49 0.65
CA LEU A 217 5.54 -9.86 -0.50
C LEU A 217 6.33 -10.08 -1.78
N ALA A 218 7.65 -9.86 -1.71
CA ALA A 218 8.54 -9.98 -2.85
C ALA A 218 9.97 -10.30 -2.38
N GLY A 219 10.72 -10.98 -3.22
CA GLY A 219 12.13 -11.18 -3.07
C GLY A 219 12.82 -10.97 -4.42
N VAL A 220 13.90 -10.20 -4.43
CA VAL A 220 14.74 -10.01 -5.61
C VAL A 220 16.15 -10.46 -5.26
N ASN A 221 16.68 -11.37 -6.07
CA ASN A 221 18.06 -11.84 -5.97
C ASN A 221 18.77 -11.45 -7.26
N ARG A 222 19.79 -10.61 -7.16
CA ARG A 222 20.63 -10.22 -8.29
C ARG A 222 22.08 -10.58 -8.00
N GLN A 223 22.67 -11.36 -8.88
CA GLN A 223 24.09 -11.68 -8.84
C GLN A 223 24.78 -11.06 -10.04
N THR A 224 25.82 -10.28 -9.79
CA THR A 224 26.62 -9.64 -10.83
C THR A 224 28.06 -10.14 -10.71
N GLN A 225 28.63 -10.63 -11.80
CA GLN A 225 30.01 -11.03 -11.88
C GLN A 225 30.67 -10.28 -13.04
N ALA A 226 31.76 -9.61 -12.75
CA ALA A 226 32.55 -8.92 -13.76
C ALA A 226 34.00 -9.35 -13.63
N ASP A 227 34.55 -9.93 -14.70
CA ASP A 227 35.94 -10.35 -14.78
C ASP A 227 36.68 -9.45 -15.78
N LYS A 228 37.79 -8.85 -15.34
CA LYS A 228 38.70 -8.11 -16.20
C LYS A 228 40.06 -8.79 -16.16
N GLN A 229 40.52 -9.31 -17.32
CA GLN A 229 41.82 -9.91 -17.47
C GLN A 229 42.73 -8.98 -18.28
N GLY A 230 43.90 -8.70 -17.76
CA GLY A 230 44.99 -8.01 -18.45
C GLY A 230 46.26 -8.84 -18.36
N LEU A 231 47.25 -8.56 -19.22
CA LEU A 231 48.51 -9.33 -19.32
C LEU A 231 49.31 -9.42 -17.99
N THR A 232 49.09 -8.47 -17.06
CA THR A 232 49.78 -8.41 -15.77
C THR A 232 48.84 -8.23 -14.55
N ARG A 233 47.53 -8.14 -14.77
CA ARG A 233 46.52 -7.92 -13.70
C ARG A 233 45.26 -8.70 -14.02
N SER A 234 44.79 -9.46 -13.07
CA SER A 234 43.45 -10.05 -13.08
C SER A 234 42.62 -9.44 -11.96
N TYR A 235 41.40 -9.05 -12.27
CA TYR A 235 40.44 -8.48 -11.34
C TYR A 235 39.12 -9.22 -11.52
N SER A 236 38.57 -9.72 -10.43
CA SER A 236 37.24 -10.33 -10.40
C SER A 236 36.42 -9.60 -9.36
N THR A 237 35.26 -9.06 -9.76
CA THR A 237 34.29 -8.44 -8.87
C THR A 237 33.04 -9.28 -8.85
N GLN A 238 32.62 -9.69 -7.67
CA GLN A 238 31.36 -10.40 -7.45
C GLN A 238 30.45 -9.56 -6.57
N GLY A 239 29.30 -9.21 -7.11
CA GLY A 239 28.26 -8.49 -6.40
C GLY A 239 27.03 -9.37 -6.21
N ARG A 240 26.44 -9.35 -5.02
CA ARG A 240 25.17 -10.00 -4.70
C ARG A 240 24.27 -9.02 -3.99
N ASP A 241 23.12 -8.79 -4.60
CA ASP A 241 22.03 -7.98 -4.04
C ASP A 241 20.85 -8.89 -3.72
N ASP A 242 20.58 -9.12 -2.46
CA ASP A 242 19.42 -9.86 -2.00
C ASP A 242 18.48 -8.86 -1.31
N MET A 243 17.27 -8.71 -1.82
CA MET A 243 16.23 -7.91 -1.19
C MET A 243 15.04 -8.80 -0.84
N ILE A 244 14.57 -8.66 0.39
CA ILE A 244 13.34 -9.29 0.86
C ILE A 244 12.42 -8.20 1.39
N LEU A 245 11.22 -8.13 0.82
CA LEU A 245 10.14 -7.27 1.28
C LEU A 245 9.11 -8.14 2.00
N ARG A 246 8.85 -7.82 3.28
CA ARG A 246 7.86 -8.53 4.09
C ARG A 246 7.04 -7.58 4.93
N VAL A 247 5.82 -8.00 5.26
CA VAL A 247 4.88 -7.23 6.06
C VAL A 247 4.36 -8.07 7.22
N LYS A 248 4.10 -7.42 8.33
CA LYS A 248 3.40 -8.01 9.49
C LYS A 248 2.29 -7.06 9.93
N VAL A 249 1.14 -7.62 10.29
CA VAL A 249 0.00 -6.86 10.80
C VAL A 249 -0.37 -7.39 12.18
N ASP A 250 -0.33 -6.51 13.15
CA ASP A 250 -0.75 -6.78 14.53
C ASP A 250 -2.01 -5.97 14.85
N THR A 251 -2.90 -6.50 15.68
CA THR A 251 -4.04 -5.74 16.22
C THR A 251 -3.61 -4.96 17.45
N LEU A 252 -4.04 -3.71 17.52
CA LEU A 252 -3.89 -2.87 18.72
C LEU A 252 -5.21 -2.91 19.52
N ASN A 253 -5.13 -3.38 20.74
CA ASN A 253 -6.24 -3.39 21.69
C ASN A 253 -6.45 -2.00 22.31
#